data_c990294e0530ba7f358081e01912243c
#
_entry.id   c990294e0530ba7f358081e01912243c
#
_cell.length_a   1.000
_cell.length_b   1.000
_cell.length_c   1.000
_cell.angle_alpha   90.00
_cell.angle_beta   90.00
_cell.angle_gamma   90.00
#
_symmetry.space_group_name_H-M   'P 1'
#
loop_
_entity.id
_entity.type
_entity.pdbx_description
1 polymer ?
#
loop_
_entity_poly.entity_id
_entity_poly.type
_entity_poly.pdbx_seq_one_letter_code
_entity_poly.pdbx_strand_id
1 'polypeptide(L)'
;MRVIITGGSGLIGRALAESLLSAGSEVIVLSRNPAGVAGFPPRVQVEKWDGRTAQGWAELVEDAAIVNLAGENIGAGRWSAERKRRILESRVNAGKAIVQAVEAVKHKPRVVIQASGVGYYGAGCDEEATEYSPPGSDFLAQVCVAWEASTAPVEALGVRRAIIRSASVLTPKGGVLPRMLLPFRFYVGGRISHGRQWFPWIHIADEVAAIRYLVMKGTTRGVFNLASPRPLTNAQFSRL
;
A
#
# COMPACT_ATOMS: atom_id res chain seq x y z
N MET A 1 21.14 -2.66 1.01
CA MET A 1 20.41 -1.38 1.17
C MET A 1 19.41 -1.55 2.30
N ARG A 2 19.29 -0.53 3.17
CA ARG A 2 18.24 -0.52 4.20
C ARG A 2 16.89 -0.12 3.60
N VAL A 3 15.84 -0.85 3.97
CA VAL A 3 14.47 -0.55 3.56
C VAL A 3 13.56 -0.53 4.80
N ILE A 4 12.88 0.60 5.00
CA ILE A 4 11.93 0.80 6.10
C ILE A 4 10.52 0.65 5.55
N ILE A 5 9.72 -0.21 6.19
CA ILE A 5 8.36 -0.49 5.77
C ILE A 5 7.38 -0.10 6.87
N THR A 6 6.57 0.93 6.64
CA THR A 6 5.40 1.18 7.48
C THR A 6 4.25 0.29 7.02
N GLY A 7 3.43 -0.20 7.97
CA GLY A 7 2.41 -1.20 7.62
C GLY A 7 2.97 -2.57 7.22
N GLY A 8 4.24 -2.84 7.53
CA GLY A 8 4.94 -4.06 7.16
C GLY A 8 4.33 -5.35 7.73
N SER A 9 3.55 -5.27 8.82
CA SER A 9 2.81 -6.42 9.37
C SER A 9 1.56 -6.82 8.56
N GLY A 10 1.16 -5.99 7.58
CA GLY A 10 0.06 -6.27 6.67
C GLY A 10 0.41 -7.29 5.57
N LEU A 11 -0.60 -7.63 4.75
CA LEU A 11 -0.48 -8.64 3.69
C LEU A 11 0.67 -8.35 2.71
N ILE A 12 0.66 -7.16 2.11
CA ILE A 12 1.67 -6.74 1.14
C ILE A 12 3.02 -6.56 1.84
N GLY A 13 3.01 -5.92 3.02
CA GLY A 13 4.22 -5.61 3.76
C GLY A 13 5.03 -6.84 4.18
N ARG A 14 4.36 -7.93 4.59
CA ARG A 14 5.02 -9.20 4.91
C ARG A 14 5.69 -9.82 3.68
N ALA A 15 4.96 -9.94 2.59
CA ALA A 15 5.49 -10.50 1.36
C ALA A 15 6.64 -9.66 0.79
N LEU A 16 6.55 -8.33 0.91
CA LEU A 16 7.62 -7.42 0.51
C LEU A 16 8.86 -7.57 1.40
N ALA A 17 8.68 -7.64 2.71
CA ALA A 17 9.80 -7.81 3.66
C ALA A 17 10.58 -9.09 3.37
N GLU A 18 9.89 -10.22 3.14
CA GLU A 18 10.49 -11.49 2.75
C GLU A 18 11.27 -11.38 1.43
N SER A 19 10.66 -10.75 0.42
CA SER A 19 11.28 -10.56 -0.90
C SER A 19 12.53 -9.67 -0.85
N LEU A 20 12.49 -8.58 -0.09
CA LEU A 20 13.63 -7.67 0.07
C LEU A 20 14.76 -8.32 0.86
N LEU A 21 14.44 -9.07 1.92
CA LEU A 21 15.40 -9.82 2.68
C LEU A 21 16.12 -10.87 1.82
N SER A 22 15.36 -11.61 0.99
CA SER A 22 15.91 -12.60 0.05
C SER A 22 16.81 -11.95 -1.00
N ALA A 23 16.57 -10.68 -1.33
CA ALA A 23 17.42 -9.89 -2.22
C ALA A 23 18.63 -9.22 -1.50
N GLY A 24 18.91 -9.58 -0.24
CA GLY A 24 20.06 -9.09 0.52
C GLY A 24 19.89 -7.69 1.11
N SER A 25 18.66 -7.17 1.21
CA SER A 25 18.39 -5.89 1.87
C SER A 25 18.31 -6.06 3.40
N GLU A 26 18.70 -5.03 4.13
CA GLU A 26 18.35 -4.84 5.54
C GLU A 26 16.91 -4.36 5.60
N VAL A 27 16.04 -5.05 6.34
CA VAL A 27 14.62 -4.73 6.38
C VAL A 27 14.19 -4.37 7.80
N ILE A 28 13.61 -3.18 7.94
CA ILE A 28 13.06 -2.67 9.20
C ILE A 28 11.56 -2.44 9.00
N VAL A 29 10.75 -3.07 9.83
CA VAL A 29 9.30 -2.89 9.84
C VAL A 29 8.91 -2.01 11.03
N LEU A 30 8.19 -0.93 10.75
CA LEU A 30 7.64 -0.09 11.82
C LEU A 30 6.27 -0.61 12.25
N SER A 31 6.09 -0.87 13.55
CA SER A 31 4.86 -1.41 14.12
C SER A 31 4.45 -0.70 15.40
N ARG A 32 3.14 -0.50 15.57
CA ARG A 32 2.55 0.03 16.82
C ARG A 32 2.67 -0.95 17.99
N ASN A 33 2.70 -2.24 17.67
CA ASN A 33 2.86 -3.32 18.66
C ASN A 33 3.92 -4.31 18.17
N PRO A 34 5.21 -4.03 18.33
CA PRO A 34 6.30 -4.95 17.92
C PRO A 34 6.19 -6.35 18.50
N ALA A 35 5.84 -6.47 19.77
CA ALA A 35 5.71 -7.75 20.46
C ALA A 35 4.60 -8.64 19.88
N GLY A 36 3.56 -8.04 19.28
CA GLY A 36 2.47 -8.76 18.62
C GLY A 36 2.74 -9.11 17.14
N VAL A 37 3.90 -8.74 16.62
CA VAL A 37 4.28 -9.05 15.23
C VAL A 37 5.07 -10.35 15.19
N ALA A 38 4.39 -11.46 14.91
CA ALA A 38 5.01 -12.77 14.74
C ALA A 38 5.17 -13.13 13.25
N GLY A 39 6.02 -14.14 12.97
CA GLY A 39 6.13 -14.79 11.66
C GLY A 39 7.01 -14.08 10.63
N PHE A 40 7.82 -13.10 11.03
CA PHE A 40 8.92 -12.62 10.21
C PHE A 40 10.17 -13.50 10.36
N PRO A 41 11.01 -13.62 9.30
CA PRO A 41 12.35 -14.17 9.44
C PRO A 41 13.15 -13.41 10.51
N PRO A 42 14.05 -14.07 11.28
CA PRO A 42 14.81 -13.44 12.39
C PRO A 42 15.63 -12.21 11.99
N ARG A 43 15.96 -12.08 10.71
CA ARG A 43 16.75 -10.95 10.17
C ARG A 43 15.90 -9.69 9.85
N VAL A 44 14.57 -9.76 9.96
CA VAL A 44 13.69 -8.59 9.86
C VAL A 44 13.62 -7.93 11.23
N GLN A 45 14.07 -6.69 11.30
CA GLN A 45 13.97 -5.90 12.52
C GLN A 45 12.55 -5.30 12.62
N VAL A 46 11.98 -5.28 13.83
CA VAL A 46 10.67 -4.68 14.07
C VAL A 46 10.82 -3.60 15.12
N GLU A 47 10.64 -2.35 14.69
CA GLU A 47 10.81 -1.16 15.52
C GLU A 47 9.46 -0.58 15.94
N LYS A 48 9.44 0.01 17.14
CA LYS A 48 8.23 0.64 17.69
C LYS A 48 7.95 1.96 16.99
N TRP A 49 6.68 2.16 16.63
CA TRP A 49 6.18 3.38 16.05
C TRP A 49 4.73 3.63 16.48
N ASP A 50 4.37 4.87 16.76
CA ASP A 50 3.01 5.25 17.16
C ASP A 50 2.01 5.40 15.99
N GLY A 51 2.52 5.38 14.74
CA GLY A 51 1.73 5.59 13.52
C GLY A 51 1.44 7.06 13.21
N ARG A 52 2.08 8.01 13.92
CA ARG A 52 1.75 9.44 13.83
C ARG A 52 2.95 10.38 13.81
N THR A 53 4.06 10.02 14.48
CA THR A 53 5.23 10.89 14.66
C THR A 53 6.50 10.20 14.18
N ALA A 54 7.55 10.98 13.95
CA ALA A 54 8.88 10.47 13.59
C ALA A 54 9.72 10.07 14.82
N GLN A 55 9.17 10.24 16.04
CA GLN A 55 9.90 10.02 17.27
C GLN A 55 10.39 8.57 17.42
N GLY A 56 11.67 8.40 17.69
CA GLY A 56 12.32 7.13 17.98
C GLY A 56 12.70 6.29 16.76
N TRP A 57 12.44 6.76 15.54
CA TRP A 57 12.82 6.05 14.31
C TRP A 57 13.35 6.95 13.18
N ALA A 58 13.32 8.28 13.36
CA ALA A 58 13.75 9.22 12.32
C ALA A 58 15.15 8.93 11.78
N GLU A 59 16.12 8.64 12.64
CA GLU A 59 17.51 8.37 12.25
C GLU A 59 17.66 7.12 11.35
N LEU A 60 16.70 6.20 11.41
CA LEU A 60 16.73 4.98 10.60
C LEU A 60 16.59 5.29 9.09
N VAL A 61 16.02 6.46 8.73
CA VAL A 61 15.74 6.79 7.32
C VAL A 61 16.96 7.27 6.55
N GLU A 62 18.09 7.56 7.22
CA GLU A 62 19.30 8.00 6.53
C GLU A 62 19.77 6.97 5.51
N ASP A 63 19.96 7.43 4.25
CA ASP A 63 20.39 6.63 3.11
C ASP A 63 19.49 5.39 2.80
N ALA A 64 18.34 5.27 3.48
CA ALA A 64 17.40 4.17 3.32
C ALA A 64 16.42 4.39 2.16
N ALA A 65 15.67 3.35 1.82
CA ALA A 65 14.41 3.46 1.09
C ALA A 65 13.24 3.33 2.07
N ILE A 66 12.18 4.10 1.88
CA ILE A 66 10.97 4.05 2.70
C ILE A 66 9.80 3.55 1.85
N VAL A 67 9.08 2.55 2.33
CA VAL A 67 7.85 2.04 1.70
C VAL A 67 6.68 2.26 2.66
N ASN A 68 5.80 3.19 2.33
CA ASN A 68 4.64 3.54 3.14
C ASN A 68 3.42 2.73 2.72
N LEU A 69 3.14 1.64 3.44
CA LEU A 69 1.95 0.81 3.29
C LEU A 69 0.98 0.97 4.48
N ALA A 70 1.23 1.94 5.37
CA ALA A 70 0.44 2.11 6.58
C ALA A 70 -0.97 2.60 6.27
N GLY A 71 -1.95 1.95 6.86
CA GLY A 71 -3.34 2.33 6.75
C GLY A 71 -4.26 1.35 7.46
N GLU A 72 -5.34 1.84 8.06
CA GLU A 72 -6.39 0.99 8.63
C GLU A 72 -7.05 0.16 7.53
N ASN A 73 -7.32 -1.12 7.82
CA ASN A 73 -7.96 -2.03 6.87
C ASN A 73 -9.38 -1.57 6.54
N ILE A 74 -9.62 -1.20 5.30
CA ILE A 74 -10.92 -0.70 4.81
C ILE A 74 -12.02 -1.77 4.85
N GLY A 75 -11.65 -3.03 4.72
CA GLY A 75 -12.57 -4.18 4.67
C GLY A 75 -12.94 -4.79 6.04
N ALA A 76 -12.48 -4.23 7.18
CA ALA A 76 -12.70 -4.85 8.49
C ALA A 76 -14.08 -4.58 9.12
N GLY A 77 -15.02 -3.90 8.45
CA GLY A 77 -16.40 -3.64 8.96
C GLY A 77 -17.11 -2.52 8.24
N ARG A 78 -18.31 -2.14 8.72
CA ARG A 78 -19.12 -1.07 8.13
C ARG A 78 -18.44 0.30 8.27
N TRP A 79 -18.65 1.18 7.32
CA TRP A 79 -18.08 2.52 7.27
C TRP A 79 -18.96 3.54 7.99
N SER A 80 -18.89 3.57 9.34
CA SER A 80 -19.40 4.68 10.12
C SER A 80 -18.56 5.96 9.91
N ALA A 81 -19.07 7.11 10.29
CA ALA A 81 -18.34 8.39 10.21
C ALA A 81 -16.99 8.32 10.96
N GLU A 82 -16.99 7.74 12.16
CA GLU A 82 -15.77 7.54 12.95
C GLU A 82 -14.76 6.64 12.25
N ARG A 83 -15.24 5.53 11.63
CA ARG A 83 -14.36 4.63 10.91
C ARG A 83 -13.78 5.27 9.64
N LYS A 84 -14.58 6.02 8.89
CA LYS A 84 -14.09 6.81 7.75
C LYS A 84 -12.98 7.77 8.17
N ARG A 85 -13.17 8.46 9.28
CA ARG A 85 -12.14 9.34 9.85
C ARG A 85 -10.85 8.54 10.18
N ARG A 86 -10.92 7.40 10.87
CA ARG A 86 -9.76 6.58 11.17
C ARG A 86 -9.05 6.06 9.92
N ILE A 87 -9.80 5.66 8.89
CA ILE A 87 -9.25 5.23 7.59
C ILE A 87 -8.41 6.35 6.96
N LEU A 88 -8.92 7.57 6.97
CA LEU A 88 -8.22 8.74 6.45
C LEU A 88 -7.00 9.10 7.32
N GLU A 89 -7.23 9.31 8.62
CA GLU A 89 -6.20 9.76 9.56
C GLU A 89 -5.01 8.78 9.65
N SER A 90 -5.26 7.47 9.65
CA SER A 90 -4.19 6.47 9.71
C SER A 90 -3.21 6.57 8.53
N ARG A 91 -3.68 7.02 7.38
CA ARG A 91 -2.89 7.19 6.16
C ARG A 91 -2.16 8.52 6.13
N VAL A 92 -2.90 9.59 6.38
CA VAL A 92 -2.34 10.95 6.36
C VAL A 92 -1.30 11.14 7.46
N ASN A 93 -1.56 10.65 8.68
CA ASN A 93 -0.61 10.76 9.78
C ASN A 93 0.68 9.97 9.50
N ALA A 94 0.56 8.78 8.91
CA ALA A 94 1.73 8.00 8.50
C ALA A 94 2.60 8.75 7.47
N GLY A 95 1.98 9.36 6.46
CA GLY A 95 2.70 10.15 5.47
C GLY A 95 3.37 11.38 6.08
N LYS A 96 2.68 12.12 6.96
CA LYS A 96 3.24 13.27 7.69
C LYS A 96 4.43 12.87 8.57
N ALA A 97 4.35 11.72 9.28
CA ALA A 97 5.45 11.22 10.09
C ALA A 97 6.68 10.88 9.24
N ILE A 98 6.49 10.37 8.01
CA ILE A 98 7.60 10.14 7.07
C ILE A 98 8.24 11.46 6.67
N VAL A 99 7.45 12.50 6.35
CA VAL A 99 7.99 13.84 6.05
C VAL A 99 8.83 14.36 7.21
N GLN A 100 8.30 14.30 8.45
CA GLN A 100 9.03 14.71 9.66
C GLN A 100 10.34 13.95 9.82
N ALA A 101 10.34 12.62 9.59
CA ALA A 101 11.57 11.82 9.66
C ALA A 101 12.59 12.25 8.60
N VAL A 102 12.13 12.50 7.38
CA VAL A 102 13.00 12.99 6.28
C VAL A 102 13.56 14.38 6.58
N GLU A 103 12.77 15.27 7.17
CA GLU A 103 13.23 16.62 7.58
C GLU A 103 14.32 16.55 8.65
N ALA A 104 14.15 15.64 9.62
CA ALA A 104 15.02 15.53 10.80
C ALA A 104 16.44 15.02 10.49
N VAL A 105 16.66 14.34 9.37
CA VAL A 105 17.95 13.70 9.06
C VAL A 105 18.80 14.52 8.08
N LYS A 106 20.12 14.37 8.19
CA LYS A 106 21.10 15.04 7.31
C LYS A 106 21.18 14.32 5.96
N HIS A 107 21.37 13.01 5.97
CA HIS A 107 21.45 12.19 4.76
C HIS A 107 20.06 11.70 4.38
N LYS A 108 19.51 12.27 3.32
CA LYS A 108 18.13 12.01 2.93
C LYS A 108 17.94 10.57 2.41
N PRO A 109 16.76 9.96 2.62
CA PRO A 109 16.47 8.66 2.03
C PRO A 109 16.52 8.71 0.51
N ARG A 110 16.86 7.60 -0.10
CA ARG A 110 16.99 7.45 -1.56
C ARG A 110 15.67 7.55 -2.29
N VAL A 111 14.59 7.09 -1.63
CA VAL A 111 13.24 7.06 -2.19
C VAL A 111 12.19 6.90 -1.11
N VAL A 112 11.04 7.49 -1.36
CA VAL A 112 9.77 7.19 -0.68
C VAL A 112 8.82 6.55 -1.69
N ILE A 113 8.45 5.28 -1.46
CA ILE A 113 7.37 4.61 -2.18
C ILE A 113 6.10 4.83 -1.37
N GLN A 114 5.18 5.58 -1.94
CA GLN A 114 3.90 5.92 -1.32
C GLN A 114 2.79 5.01 -1.85
N ALA A 115 2.18 4.21 -0.99
CA ALA A 115 0.99 3.46 -1.38
C ALA A 115 -0.21 4.37 -1.59
N SER A 116 -1.02 3.97 -2.53
CA SER A 116 -2.35 4.48 -2.86
C SER A 116 -3.20 3.29 -3.34
N GLY A 117 -4.26 3.52 -4.06
CA GLY A 117 -5.05 2.46 -4.66
C GLY A 117 -5.81 2.94 -5.89
N VAL A 118 -6.25 2.01 -6.74
CA VAL A 118 -7.11 2.31 -7.89
C VAL A 118 -8.44 2.95 -7.50
N GLY A 119 -8.82 2.89 -6.21
CA GLY A 119 -9.90 3.68 -5.64
C GLY A 119 -9.73 5.20 -5.82
N TYR A 120 -8.53 5.68 -6.18
CA TYR A 120 -8.27 7.05 -6.59
C TYR A 120 -9.18 7.50 -7.73
N TYR A 121 -9.47 6.63 -8.69
CA TYR A 121 -10.29 6.92 -9.85
C TYR A 121 -11.81 6.91 -9.56
N GLY A 122 -12.20 6.46 -8.36
CA GLY A 122 -13.61 6.35 -7.98
C GLY A 122 -14.29 5.09 -8.52
N ALA A 123 -15.57 4.92 -8.15
CA ALA A 123 -16.41 3.83 -8.62
C ALA A 123 -17.23 4.27 -9.84
N GLY A 124 -17.45 3.33 -10.79
CA GLY A 124 -18.35 3.56 -11.92
C GLY A 124 -17.72 4.24 -13.14
N CYS A 125 -16.40 4.31 -13.22
CA CYS A 125 -15.73 4.70 -14.46
C CYS A 125 -15.75 3.49 -15.40
N ASP A 126 -16.38 3.64 -16.57
CA ASP A 126 -16.41 2.61 -17.64
C ASP A 126 -15.23 2.77 -18.61
N GLU A 127 -14.48 3.86 -18.51
CA GLU A 127 -13.30 4.15 -19.31
C GLU A 127 -12.03 3.59 -18.66
N GLU A 128 -11.04 3.29 -19.47
CA GLU A 128 -9.71 2.88 -18.99
C GLU A 128 -9.02 4.04 -18.27
N ALA A 129 -8.73 3.84 -16.99
CA ALA A 129 -8.05 4.83 -16.18
C ALA A 129 -6.52 4.67 -16.30
N THR A 130 -5.85 5.75 -16.67
CA THR A 130 -4.39 5.86 -16.69
C THR A 130 -3.89 6.65 -15.46
N GLU A 131 -2.59 6.70 -15.26
CA GLU A 131 -1.98 7.49 -14.18
C GLU A 131 -2.29 8.99 -14.27
N TYR A 132 -2.63 9.47 -15.47
CA TYR A 132 -3.01 10.88 -15.73
C TYR A 132 -4.51 11.14 -15.56
N SER A 133 -5.32 10.11 -15.39
CA SER A 133 -6.76 10.27 -15.19
C SER A 133 -7.05 11.01 -13.88
N PRO A 134 -8.06 11.91 -13.85
CA PRO A 134 -8.41 12.69 -12.66
C PRO A 134 -8.94 11.77 -11.54
N PRO A 135 -8.91 12.24 -10.29
CA PRO A 135 -9.50 11.50 -9.18
C PRO A 135 -11.03 11.48 -9.28
N GLY A 136 -11.62 10.41 -8.78
CA GLY A 136 -13.07 10.35 -8.52
C GLY A 136 -13.49 11.25 -7.36
N SER A 137 -14.80 11.30 -7.12
CA SER A 137 -15.40 12.15 -6.09
C SER A 137 -15.85 11.40 -4.83
N ASP A 138 -15.79 10.07 -4.83
CA ASP A 138 -16.24 9.27 -3.70
C ASP A 138 -15.26 9.30 -2.51
N PHE A 139 -15.67 8.68 -1.40
CA PHE A 139 -14.88 8.67 -0.16
C PHE A 139 -13.49 8.02 -0.36
N LEU A 140 -13.39 6.93 -1.12
CA LEU A 140 -12.08 6.27 -1.33
C LEU A 140 -11.17 7.09 -2.20
N ALA A 141 -11.69 7.76 -3.22
CA ALA A 141 -10.93 8.68 -4.04
C ALA A 141 -10.36 9.84 -3.20
N GLN A 142 -11.19 10.45 -2.33
CA GLN A 142 -10.74 11.49 -1.41
C GLN A 142 -9.65 10.99 -0.44
N VAL A 143 -9.78 9.77 0.07
CA VAL A 143 -8.75 9.14 0.91
C VAL A 143 -7.44 8.95 0.15
N CYS A 144 -7.49 8.46 -1.10
CA CYS A 144 -6.30 8.26 -1.92
C CYS A 144 -5.60 9.59 -2.23
N VAL A 145 -6.36 10.63 -2.62
CA VAL A 145 -5.83 11.98 -2.87
C VAL A 145 -5.11 12.52 -1.63
N ALA A 146 -5.73 12.46 -0.46
CA ALA A 146 -5.14 12.94 0.79
C ALA A 146 -3.92 12.11 1.20
N TRP A 147 -3.95 10.80 0.95
CA TRP A 147 -2.83 9.91 1.24
C TRP A 147 -1.63 10.20 0.35
N GLU A 148 -1.83 10.33 -0.96
CA GLU A 148 -0.77 10.72 -1.90
C GLU A 148 -0.18 12.09 -1.56
N ALA A 149 -1.02 13.06 -1.22
CA ALA A 149 -0.60 14.41 -0.83
C ALA A 149 0.24 14.42 0.46
N SER A 150 0.00 13.49 1.40
CA SER A 150 0.64 13.49 2.71
C SER A 150 2.16 13.33 2.69
N THR A 151 2.72 12.73 1.64
CA THR A 151 4.17 12.57 1.45
C THR A 151 4.75 13.49 0.36
N ALA A 152 3.92 14.35 -0.27
CA ALA A 152 4.41 15.23 -1.33
C ALA A 152 5.59 16.15 -0.90
N PRO A 153 5.65 16.66 0.34
CA PRO A 153 6.75 17.53 0.75
C PRO A 153 8.15 16.90 0.65
N VAL A 154 8.29 15.57 0.62
CA VAL A 154 9.61 14.93 0.52
C VAL A 154 10.32 15.27 -0.79
N GLU A 155 9.56 15.60 -1.85
CA GLU A 155 10.13 16.00 -3.16
C GLU A 155 10.86 17.32 -3.07
N ALA A 156 10.32 18.29 -2.32
CA ALA A 156 10.99 19.58 -2.04
C ALA A 156 12.27 19.42 -1.19
N LEU A 157 12.38 18.31 -0.46
CA LEU A 157 13.59 17.94 0.30
C LEU A 157 14.61 17.18 -0.55
N GLY A 158 14.40 17.06 -1.87
CA GLY A 158 15.28 16.38 -2.81
C GLY A 158 15.13 14.86 -2.83
N VAL A 159 14.13 14.30 -2.17
CA VAL A 159 13.90 12.85 -2.11
C VAL A 159 13.05 12.40 -3.30
N ARG A 160 13.49 11.36 -3.98
CA ARG A 160 12.73 10.71 -5.03
C ARG A 160 11.44 10.08 -4.47
N ARG A 161 10.31 10.33 -5.10
CA ARG A 161 9.03 9.75 -4.71
C ARG A 161 8.40 8.96 -5.85
N ALA A 162 7.84 7.79 -5.54
CA ALA A 162 6.99 7.03 -6.44
C ALA A 162 5.69 6.66 -5.71
N ILE A 163 4.56 6.84 -6.38
CA ILE A 163 3.23 6.54 -5.87
C ILE A 163 2.75 5.27 -6.55
N ILE A 164 2.23 4.31 -5.79
CA ILE A 164 1.67 3.07 -6.32
C ILE A 164 0.16 3.04 -6.08
N ARG A 165 -0.63 3.06 -7.16
CA ARG A 165 -2.08 2.87 -7.13
C ARG A 165 -2.38 1.40 -7.35
N SER A 166 -2.39 0.65 -6.25
CA SER A 166 -2.57 -0.80 -6.28
C SER A 166 -4.02 -1.18 -6.53
N ALA A 167 -4.24 -2.13 -7.41
CA ALA A 167 -5.49 -2.83 -7.60
C ALA A 167 -5.78 -3.80 -6.43
N SER A 168 -6.85 -4.58 -6.52
CA SER A 168 -7.14 -5.63 -5.54
C SER A 168 -6.05 -6.69 -5.54
N VAL A 169 -5.23 -6.71 -4.48
CA VAL A 169 -4.12 -7.67 -4.36
C VAL A 169 -4.65 -9.04 -4.00
N LEU A 170 -4.41 -10.02 -4.88
CA LEU A 170 -4.90 -11.39 -4.75
C LEU A 170 -3.82 -12.34 -4.26
N THR A 171 -4.16 -13.08 -3.21
CA THR A 171 -3.37 -14.18 -2.67
C THR A 171 -4.28 -15.08 -1.82
N PRO A 172 -4.04 -16.42 -1.80
CA PRO A 172 -4.79 -17.31 -0.91
C PRO A 172 -4.48 -17.10 0.58
N LYS A 173 -3.36 -16.42 0.90
CA LYS A 173 -2.90 -16.21 2.28
C LYS A 173 -3.66 -15.09 3.03
N GLY A 174 -4.57 -14.37 2.37
CA GLY A 174 -5.32 -13.28 3.01
C GLY A 174 -5.92 -12.28 2.03
N GLY A 175 -6.34 -11.12 2.54
CA GLY A 175 -6.94 -10.06 1.73
C GLY A 175 -8.37 -10.37 1.28
N VAL A 176 -8.72 -9.97 0.06
CA VAL A 176 -10.09 -10.09 -0.48
C VAL A 176 -10.37 -11.49 -1.03
N LEU A 177 -9.37 -12.17 -1.61
CA LEU A 177 -9.58 -13.44 -2.32
C LEU A 177 -10.18 -14.55 -1.45
N PRO A 178 -9.68 -14.87 -0.24
CA PRO A 178 -10.28 -15.90 0.59
C PRO A 178 -11.75 -15.63 0.95
N ARG A 179 -12.12 -14.35 1.10
CA ARG A 179 -13.51 -13.94 1.38
C ARG A 179 -14.41 -14.13 0.16
N MET A 180 -13.89 -13.81 -1.03
CA MET A 180 -14.60 -14.02 -2.29
C MET A 180 -14.80 -15.51 -2.59
N LEU A 181 -13.81 -16.34 -2.28
CA LEU A 181 -13.87 -17.79 -2.50
C LEU A 181 -14.81 -18.52 -1.53
N LEU A 182 -15.12 -17.93 -0.37
CA LEU A 182 -15.93 -18.60 0.65
C LEU A 182 -17.30 -19.05 0.13
N PRO A 183 -18.13 -18.23 -0.56
CA PRO A 183 -19.39 -18.67 -1.12
C PRO A 183 -19.24 -19.82 -2.15
N PHE A 184 -18.17 -19.78 -2.96
CA PHE A 184 -17.91 -20.82 -3.95
C PHE A 184 -17.63 -22.19 -3.31
N ARG A 185 -16.94 -22.21 -2.17
CA ARG A 185 -16.72 -23.44 -1.38
C ARG A 185 -18.01 -24.09 -0.89
N PHE A 186 -19.08 -23.30 -0.77
CA PHE A 186 -20.40 -23.77 -0.39
C PHE A 186 -21.36 -23.90 -1.59
N TYR A 187 -20.85 -23.86 -2.83
CA TYR A 187 -21.63 -23.97 -4.07
C TYR A 187 -22.71 -22.90 -4.24
N VAL A 188 -22.63 -21.80 -3.50
CA VAL A 188 -23.54 -20.63 -3.59
C VAL A 188 -22.83 -19.40 -4.14
N GLY A 189 -21.61 -19.57 -4.66
CA GLY A 189 -20.84 -18.50 -5.29
C GLY A 189 -21.41 -18.07 -6.62
N GLY A 190 -21.14 -16.80 -6.97
CA GLY A 190 -21.55 -16.22 -8.24
C GLY A 190 -21.22 -14.74 -8.35
N ARG A 191 -21.70 -14.14 -9.43
CA ARG A 191 -21.53 -12.70 -9.65
C ARG A 191 -22.24 -11.89 -8.56
N ILE A 192 -21.63 -10.77 -8.18
CA ILE A 192 -22.23 -9.82 -7.23
C ILE A 192 -23.07 -8.82 -8.03
N SER A 193 -24.37 -8.70 -7.68
CA SER A 193 -25.32 -7.81 -8.36
C SER A 193 -25.37 -8.09 -9.86
N HIS A 194 -25.29 -7.05 -10.72
CA HIS A 194 -25.30 -7.19 -12.18
C HIS A 194 -23.99 -7.76 -12.76
N GLY A 195 -22.89 -7.79 -11.98
CA GLY A 195 -21.59 -8.36 -12.38
C GLY A 195 -20.80 -7.57 -13.44
N ARG A 196 -21.32 -6.41 -13.89
CA ARG A 196 -20.66 -5.57 -14.92
C ARG A 196 -19.58 -4.67 -14.36
N GLN A 197 -19.55 -4.46 -13.04
CA GLN A 197 -18.55 -3.65 -12.38
C GLN A 197 -17.14 -4.21 -12.64
N TRP A 198 -16.22 -3.34 -13.00
CA TRP A 198 -14.82 -3.68 -13.15
C TRP A 198 -14.21 -4.15 -11.84
N PHE A 199 -13.42 -5.20 -11.91
CA PHE A 199 -12.65 -5.76 -10.82
C PHE A 199 -11.16 -5.74 -11.17
N PRO A 200 -10.50 -4.58 -11.05
CA PRO A 200 -9.06 -4.51 -11.23
C PRO A 200 -8.36 -5.32 -10.13
N TRP A 201 -7.39 -6.12 -10.54
CA TRP A 201 -6.68 -7.03 -9.65
C TRP A 201 -5.20 -7.11 -10.01
N ILE A 202 -4.39 -7.55 -9.06
CA ILE A 202 -2.98 -7.88 -9.24
C ILE A 202 -2.64 -9.08 -8.34
N HIS A 203 -1.75 -9.95 -8.80
CA HIS A 203 -1.23 -11.02 -7.94
C HIS A 203 -0.20 -10.45 -6.96
N ILE A 204 -0.16 -10.99 -5.72
CA ILE A 204 0.76 -10.52 -4.67
C ILE A 204 2.23 -10.55 -5.10
N ALA A 205 2.65 -11.53 -5.91
CA ALA A 205 4.03 -11.62 -6.39
C ALA A 205 4.38 -10.46 -7.33
N ASP A 206 3.45 -10.05 -8.20
CA ASP A 206 3.65 -8.95 -9.14
C ASP A 206 3.65 -7.61 -8.40
N GLU A 207 2.73 -7.42 -7.43
CA GLU A 207 2.71 -6.25 -6.55
C GLU A 207 4.07 -6.08 -5.83
N VAL A 208 4.56 -7.14 -5.21
CA VAL A 208 5.85 -7.14 -4.50
C VAL A 208 7.03 -6.92 -5.45
N ALA A 209 7.00 -7.54 -6.63
CA ALA A 209 8.06 -7.37 -7.63
C ALA A 209 8.11 -5.92 -8.14
N ALA A 210 6.95 -5.31 -8.41
CA ALA A 210 6.84 -3.91 -8.83
C ALA A 210 7.35 -2.95 -7.74
N ILE A 211 6.94 -3.12 -6.49
CA ILE A 211 7.43 -2.30 -5.37
C ILE A 211 8.96 -2.45 -5.24
N ARG A 212 9.48 -3.68 -5.27
CA ARG A 212 10.92 -3.92 -5.21
C ARG A 212 11.66 -3.26 -6.38
N TYR A 213 11.13 -3.34 -7.60
CA TYR A 213 11.68 -2.66 -8.76
C TYR A 213 11.77 -1.16 -8.54
N LEU A 214 10.71 -0.51 -8.07
CA LEU A 214 10.66 0.93 -7.79
C LEU A 214 11.63 1.33 -6.67
N VAL A 215 11.82 0.48 -5.66
CA VAL A 215 12.80 0.68 -4.59
C VAL A 215 14.22 0.66 -5.15
N MET A 216 14.55 -0.33 -5.99
CA MET A 216 15.91 -0.57 -6.47
C MET A 216 16.29 0.31 -7.67
N LYS A 217 15.33 0.71 -8.51
CA LYS A 217 15.59 1.51 -9.72
C LYS A 217 15.68 3.01 -9.37
N GLY A 218 16.89 3.55 -9.41
CA GLY A 218 17.21 4.92 -8.95
C GLY A 218 16.55 6.06 -9.73
N THR A 219 15.97 5.82 -10.90
CA THR A 219 15.47 6.87 -11.81
C THR A 219 13.95 6.98 -11.89
N THR A 220 13.20 5.96 -11.43
CA THR A 220 11.72 5.95 -11.53
C THR A 220 11.08 6.87 -10.50
N ARG A 221 10.19 7.76 -10.95
CA ARG A 221 9.41 8.69 -10.11
C ARG A 221 8.02 8.90 -10.69
N GLY A 222 7.10 9.46 -9.91
CA GLY A 222 5.73 9.72 -10.34
C GLY A 222 4.75 8.64 -9.90
N VAL A 223 3.67 8.48 -10.64
CA VAL A 223 2.56 7.58 -10.32
C VAL A 223 2.65 6.31 -11.17
N PHE A 224 2.27 5.18 -10.60
CA PHE A 224 2.23 3.87 -11.27
C PHE A 224 0.96 3.11 -10.88
N ASN A 225 0.18 2.69 -11.86
CA ASN A 225 -0.93 1.78 -11.66
C ASN A 225 -0.40 0.34 -11.55
N LEU A 226 -0.58 -0.27 -10.38
CA LEU A 226 -0.23 -1.66 -10.17
C LEU A 226 -1.48 -2.54 -10.34
N ALA A 227 -1.71 -2.97 -11.57
CA ALA A 227 -2.86 -3.80 -11.96
C ALA A 227 -2.46 -4.81 -13.02
N SER A 228 -3.20 -5.91 -13.10
CA SER A 228 -3.09 -6.85 -14.21
C SER A 228 -3.41 -6.15 -15.54
N PRO A 229 -2.67 -6.41 -16.62
CA PRO A 229 -2.94 -5.83 -17.94
C PRO A 229 -4.24 -6.36 -18.57
N ARG A 230 -4.91 -7.33 -17.95
CA ARG A 230 -6.20 -7.88 -18.37
C ARG A 230 -7.25 -7.58 -17.31
N PRO A 231 -7.93 -6.43 -17.37
CA PRO A 231 -9.01 -6.12 -16.47
C PRO A 231 -10.19 -7.09 -16.72
N LEU A 232 -10.86 -7.48 -15.65
CA LEU A 232 -12.04 -8.35 -15.70
C LEU A 232 -13.21 -7.64 -15.06
N THR A 233 -14.43 -7.94 -15.54
CA THR A 233 -15.62 -7.61 -14.77
C THR A 233 -15.81 -8.62 -13.64
N ASN A 234 -16.61 -8.28 -12.65
CA ASN A 234 -16.92 -9.20 -11.56
C ASN A 234 -17.54 -10.51 -12.07
N ALA A 235 -18.41 -10.44 -13.08
CA ALA A 235 -19.01 -11.65 -13.68
C ALA A 235 -17.97 -12.54 -14.38
N GLN A 236 -16.98 -11.94 -15.06
CA GLN A 236 -15.89 -12.70 -15.68
C GLN A 236 -15.00 -13.34 -14.62
N PHE A 237 -14.60 -12.55 -13.60
CA PHE A 237 -13.78 -13.06 -12.50
C PHE A 237 -14.46 -14.19 -11.73
N SER A 238 -15.79 -14.13 -11.55
CA SER A 238 -16.55 -15.18 -10.84
C SER A 238 -16.73 -16.48 -11.62
N ARG A 239 -16.36 -16.53 -12.89
CA ARG A 239 -16.41 -17.74 -13.73
C ARG A 239 -15.08 -18.49 -13.82
N LEU A 240 -14.00 -17.86 -13.34
CA LEU A 240 -12.67 -18.47 -13.23
C LEU A 240 -12.57 -19.38 -12.01
#